data_7c4ab8718d834e1d12cd56ab18579fef
#
_entry.id   7c4ab8718d834e1d12cd56ab18579fef
#
_cell.length_a   1.000
_cell.length_b   1.000
_cell.length_c   1.000
_cell.angle_alpha   90.00
_cell.angle_beta   90.00
_cell.angle_gamma   90.00
#
_symmetry.space_group_name_H-M   'P 1'
#
loop_
_entity.id
_entity.type
_entity.pdbx_description
1 polymer ?
#
loop_
_entity_poly.entity_id
_entity_poly.type
_entity_poly.pdbx_seq_one_letter_code
_entity_poly.pdbx_strand_id
1 'polypeptide(L)'
;TIQWPFFLKDPEKGIINEHARDFYNDVIDTILHYHKKPFVSLEHWDIPAAFLKDFDGWCDRKMLEYYRLYARRVFECFADRVPYFFAFTEPNIPIDNGYMDGIWYPFTHDPKKCYQAHFHKMVATAIAKQEYLPFQKKYHGKLGAMIHYTPVYSRSEEIRDVIAAYYADLLQVRIYLDPYLKGSVSKEFMDVLKENDCLFTYEKEDLKLIHDYRIDILGLDYYFPIRVQARETDYEGVFHPTKYYEPYIKPDRRFNADRGWEIYPQAIYDAGMRIKKDYGNFDWFISENAV
;
A
#
# COMPACT_ATOMS: atom_id res chain seq x y z
N THR A 1 -13.10 2.03 -7.20
CA THR A 1 -13.03 1.26 -5.93
C THR A 1 -14.41 0.71 -5.60
N ILE A 2 -14.47 -0.54 -5.13
CA ILE A 2 -15.66 -1.10 -4.49
C ILE A 2 -15.55 -0.78 -3.00
N GLN A 3 -16.45 0.09 -2.51
CA GLN A 3 -16.43 0.51 -1.12
C GLN A 3 -16.91 -0.61 -0.20
N TRP A 4 -16.04 -1.12 0.65
CA TRP A 4 -16.33 -2.22 1.57
C TRP A 4 -17.57 -1.95 2.45
N PRO A 5 -17.69 -0.79 3.12
CA PRO A 5 -18.86 -0.48 3.95
C PRO A 5 -20.19 -0.42 3.19
N PHE A 6 -20.16 -0.12 1.91
CA PHE A 6 -21.36 -0.08 1.05
C PHE A 6 -21.68 -1.46 0.46
N PHE A 7 -20.63 -2.22 0.08
CA PHE A 7 -20.80 -3.50 -0.61
C PHE A 7 -21.30 -4.63 0.32
N LEU A 8 -20.87 -4.65 1.58
CA LEU A 8 -21.32 -5.64 2.56
C LEU A 8 -22.31 -5.02 3.55
N LYS A 9 -23.55 -5.54 3.57
CA LYS A 9 -24.59 -5.21 4.54
C LYS A 9 -24.22 -5.68 5.96
N ASP A 10 -23.57 -6.85 6.05
CA ASP A 10 -23.01 -7.41 7.28
C ASP A 10 -21.57 -7.83 6.96
N PRO A 11 -20.58 -6.97 7.27
CA PRO A 11 -19.19 -7.23 6.89
C PRO A 11 -18.55 -8.37 7.66
N GLU A 12 -19.05 -8.71 8.87
CA GLU A 12 -18.53 -9.83 9.65
C GLU A 12 -18.96 -11.17 9.05
N LYS A 13 -20.17 -11.24 8.50
CA LYS A 13 -20.72 -12.45 7.87
C LYS A 13 -20.54 -12.47 6.35
N GLY A 14 -20.02 -11.41 5.77
CA GLY A 14 -19.87 -11.29 4.32
C GLY A 14 -21.21 -11.29 3.58
N ILE A 15 -22.27 -10.73 4.18
CA ILE A 15 -23.57 -10.62 3.55
C ILE A 15 -23.55 -9.41 2.61
N ILE A 16 -23.73 -9.69 1.32
CA ILE A 16 -23.72 -8.67 0.27
C ILE A 16 -24.96 -7.77 0.39
N ASN A 17 -24.75 -6.48 0.18
CA ASN A 17 -25.81 -5.53 -0.10
C ASN A 17 -26.18 -5.63 -1.58
N GLU A 18 -27.35 -6.20 -1.88
CA GLU A 18 -27.81 -6.45 -3.23
C GLU A 18 -27.89 -5.15 -4.07
N HIS A 19 -28.32 -4.06 -3.46
CA HIS A 19 -28.36 -2.76 -4.13
C HIS A 19 -26.97 -2.26 -4.52
N ALA A 20 -25.98 -2.43 -3.65
CA ALA A 20 -24.59 -2.08 -3.94
C ALA A 20 -24.00 -2.98 -5.04
N ARG A 21 -24.29 -4.30 -5.00
CA ARG A 21 -23.87 -5.24 -6.05
C ARG A 21 -24.44 -4.79 -7.41
N ASP A 22 -25.72 -4.49 -7.46
CA ASP A 22 -26.40 -4.10 -8.71
C ASP A 22 -25.83 -2.77 -9.24
N PHE A 23 -25.59 -1.80 -8.36
CA PHE A 23 -24.90 -0.55 -8.72
C PHE A 23 -23.50 -0.79 -9.34
N TYR A 24 -22.68 -1.64 -8.72
CA TYR A 24 -21.35 -1.93 -9.28
C TYR A 24 -21.41 -2.76 -10.56
N ASN A 25 -22.42 -3.62 -10.73
CA ASN A 25 -22.67 -4.29 -12.00
C ASN A 25 -22.94 -3.26 -13.11
N ASP A 26 -23.84 -2.30 -12.89
CA ASP A 26 -24.16 -1.26 -13.85
C ASP A 26 -22.93 -0.42 -14.23
N VAL A 27 -22.07 -0.08 -13.24
CA VAL A 27 -20.82 0.65 -13.47
C VAL A 27 -19.87 -0.18 -14.34
N ILE A 28 -19.64 -1.45 -14.00
CA ILE A 28 -18.73 -2.33 -14.73
C ILE A 28 -19.25 -2.56 -16.15
N ASP A 29 -20.54 -2.86 -16.31
CA ASP A 29 -21.16 -3.12 -17.62
C ASP A 29 -21.14 -1.86 -18.49
N THR A 30 -21.30 -0.66 -17.91
CA THR A 30 -21.14 0.62 -18.61
C THR A 30 -19.70 0.78 -19.13
N ILE A 31 -18.68 0.51 -18.30
CA ILE A 31 -17.27 0.58 -18.73
C ILE A 31 -17.02 -0.37 -19.93
N LEU A 32 -17.54 -1.59 -19.85
CA LEU A 32 -17.39 -2.60 -20.88
C LEU A 32 -18.16 -2.22 -22.17
N HIS A 33 -19.35 -1.63 -22.03
CA HIS A 33 -20.13 -1.13 -23.17
C HIS A 33 -19.33 -0.12 -24.02
N TYR A 34 -18.53 0.73 -23.35
CA TYR A 34 -17.62 1.65 -24.05
C TYR A 34 -16.28 1.03 -24.45
N HIS A 35 -16.17 -0.29 -24.50
CA HIS A 35 -14.96 -1.03 -24.87
C HIS A 35 -13.73 -0.66 -24.04
N LYS A 36 -13.96 -0.30 -22.76
CA LYS A 36 -12.89 -0.05 -21.79
C LYS A 36 -12.71 -1.26 -20.86
N LYS A 37 -11.53 -1.38 -20.28
CA LYS A 37 -11.24 -2.42 -19.29
C LYS A 37 -11.41 -1.85 -17.88
N PRO A 38 -12.27 -2.43 -17.05
CA PRO A 38 -12.39 -2.00 -15.66
C PRO A 38 -11.14 -2.40 -14.88
N PHE A 39 -10.59 -1.45 -14.12
CA PHE A 39 -9.58 -1.63 -13.08
C PHE A 39 -10.28 -1.40 -11.74
N VAL A 40 -10.33 -2.43 -10.90
CA VAL A 40 -11.13 -2.40 -9.68
C VAL A 40 -10.24 -2.54 -8.45
N SER A 41 -10.19 -1.51 -7.62
CA SER A 41 -9.58 -1.57 -6.29
C SER A 41 -10.59 -2.09 -5.27
N LEU A 42 -10.15 -3.00 -4.38
CA LEU A 42 -10.98 -3.55 -3.31
C LEU A 42 -11.09 -2.57 -2.14
N GLU A 43 -10.01 -1.86 -1.80
CA GLU A 43 -10.02 -0.90 -0.69
C GLU A 43 -9.18 0.31 -1.08
N HIS A 44 -9.75 1.49 -0.86
CA HIS A 44 -9.08 2.79 -0.98
C HIS A 44 -9.44 3.61 0.26
N TRP A 45 -8.79 3.25 1.41
CA TRP A 45 -8.84 3.87 2.75
C TRP A 45 -10.11 3.61 3.56
N ASP A 46 -11.19 3.16 2.94
CA ASP A 46 -12.47 2.93 3.58
C ASP A 46 -12.60 1.52 4.17
N ILE A 47 -12.93 1.47 5.46
CA ILE A 47 -13.27 0.22 6.16
C ILE A 47 -14.56 0.42 6.95
N PRO A 48 -15.31 -0.68 7.26
CA PRO A 48 -16.49 -0.56 8.12
C PRO A 48 -16.18 0.08 9.46
N ALA A 49 -16.91 1.15 9.82
CA ALA A 49 -16.66 1.91 11.05
C ALA A 49 -16.75 1.05 12.33
N ALA A 50 -17.54 -0.03 12.31
CA ALA A 50 -17.60 -0.98 13.40
C ALA A 50 -16.22 -1.58 13.73
N PHE A 51 -15.40 -1.90 12.72
CA PHE A 51 -14.08 -2.47 12.91
C PHE A 51 -13.09 -1.54 13.62
N LEU A 52 -13.27 -0.23 13.44
CA LEU A 52 -12.48 0.75 14.19
C LEU A 52 -12.93 0.89 15.65
N LYS A 53 -14.23 0.73 15.91
CA LYS A 53 -14.79 0.84 17.26
C LYS A 53 -14.58 -0.41 18.09
N ASP A 54 -14.71 -1.57 17.47
CA ASP A 54 -14.79 -2.84 18.20
C ASP A 54 -13.40 -3.47 18.42
N PHE A 55 -12.41 -3.22 17.53
CA PHE A 55 -11.08 -3.85 17.65
C PHE A 55 -9.92 -3.11 16.96
N ASP A 56 -10.01 -1.79 16.79
CA ASP A 56 -8.89 -0.97 16.28
C ASP A 56 -8.45 -1.26 14.82
N GLY A 57 -9.39 -1.74 14.00
CA GLY A 57 -9.20 -1.89 12.55
C GLY A 57 -7.99 -2.74 12.16
N TRP A 58 -7.16 -2.23 11.26
CA TRP A 58 -5.99 -2.96 10.72
C TRP A 58 -4.90 -3.30 11.75
N CYS A 59 -4.99 -2.77 12.99
CA CYS A 59 -4.08 -3.19 14.06
C CYS A 59 -4.43 -4.56 14.63
N ASP A 60 -5.68 -5.01 14.49
CA ASP A 60 -6.12 -6.34 14.95
C ASP A 60 -6.10 -7.36 13.82
N ARG A 61 -5.60 -8.55 14.14
CA ARG A 61 -5.51 -9.68 13.21
C ARG A 61 -6.86 -10.14 12.64
N LYS A 62 -7.96 -9.87 13.33
CA LYS A 62 -9.33 -10.18 12.85
C LYS A 62 -9.63 -9.56 11.49
N MET A 63 -9.02 -8.41 11.17
CA MET A 63 -9.17 -7.78 9.86
C MET A 63 -8.79 -8.71 8.71
N LEU A 64 -7.83 -9.60 8.89
CA LEU A 64 -7.40 -10.54 7.86
C LEU A 64 -8.54 -11.46 7.42
N GLU A 65 -9.33 -11.98 8.37
CA GLU A 65 -10.45 -12.87 8.06
C GLU A 65 -11.64 -12.12 7.45
N TYR A 66 -11.94 -10.93 7.95
CA TYR A 66 -13.01 -10.09 7.38
C TYR A 66 -12.64 -9.61 5.97
N TYR A 67 -11.37 -9.25 5.76
CA TYR A 67 -10.89 -8.86 4.43
C TYR A 67 -10.89 -10.04 3.45
N ARG A 68 -10.49 -11.24 3.89
CA ARG A 68 -10.60 -12.48 3.12
C ARG A 68 -12.02 -12.69 2.60
N LEU A 69 -12.99 -12.59 3.51
CA LEU A 69 -14.41 -12.79 3.21
C LEU A 69 -14.91 -11.73 2.23
N TYR A 70 -14.55 -10.46 2.45
CA TYR A 70 -14.87 -9.36 1.56
C TYR A 70 -14.29 -9.56 0.15
N ALA A 71 -13.00 -9.82 0.05
CA ALA A 71 -12.32 -10.03 -1.23
C ALA A 71 -12.95 -11.17 -2.04
N ARG A 72 -13.22 -12.30 -1.37
CA ARG A 72 -13.92 -13.44 -1.99
C ARG A 72 -15.29 -13.02 -2.55
N ARG A 73 -16.10 -12.29 -1.79
CA ARG A 73 -17.42 -11.82 -2.27
C ARG A 73 -17.33 -10.90 -3.47
N VAL A 74 -16.34 -10.02 -3.50
CA VAL A 74 -16.09 -9.16 -4.67
C VAL A 74 -15.72 -10.00 -5.89
N PHE A 75 -14.82 -10.97 -5.75
CA PHE A 75 -14.43 -11.84 -6.86
C PHE A 75 -15.58 -12.72 -7.36
N GLU A 76 -16.41 -13.28 -6.47
CA GLU A 76 -17.59 -14.04 -6.83
C GLU A 76 -18.57 -13.24 -7.70
N CYS A 77 -18.69 -11.93 -7.44
CA CYS A 77 -19.63 -11.06 -8.17
C CYS A 77 -19.10 -10.52 -9.50
N PHE A 78 -17.77 -10.30 -9.63
CA PHE A 78 -17.26 -9.47 -10.72
C PHE A 78 -16.08 -10.05 -11.49
N ALA A 79 -15.45 -11.15 -11.02
CA ALA A 79 -14.23 -11.67 -11.63
C ALA A 79 -14.44 -12.22 -13.06
N ASP A 80 -15.68 -12.50 -13.46
CA ASP A 80 -16.04 -12.94 -14.80
C ASP A 80 -15.85 -11.83 -15.87
N ARG A 81 -15.85 -10.56 -15.45
CA ARG A 81 -15.85 -9.38 -16.35
C ARG A 81 -14.73 -8.39 -16.04
N VAL A 82 -14.15 -8.43 -14.85
CA VAL A 82 -13.09 -7.51 -14.42
C VAL A 82 -11.72 -8.17 -14.63
N PRO A 83 -10.91 -7.67 -15.59
CA PRO A 83 -9.61 -8.27 -15.89
C PRO A 83 -8.51 -7.87 -14.89
N TYR A 84 -8.69 -6.78 -14.12
CA TYR A 84 -7.70 -6.27 -13.19
C TYR A 84 -8.32 -5.89 -11.86
N PHE A 85 -7.93 -6.61 -10.81
CA PHE A 85 -8.24 -6.25 -9.43
C PHE A 85 -6.98 -5.75 -8.70
N PHE A 86 -7.17 -4.87 -7.74
CA PHE A 86 -6.11 -4.37 -6.87
C PHE A 86 -6.55 -4.54 -5.42
N ALA A 87 -5.72 -5.20 -4.62
CA ALA A 87 -6.02 -5.46 -3.21
C ALA A 87 -6.22 -4.14 -2.44
N PHE A 88 -5.32 -3.20 -2.68
CA PHE A 88 -5.33 -1.89 -2.03
C PHE A 88 -4.89 -0.80 -3.00
N THR A 89 -5.40 0.41 -2.75
CA THR A 89 -4.85 1.66 -3.27
C THR A 89 -4.28 2.45 -2.10
N GLU A 90 -3.01 2.80 -2.19
CA GLU A 90 -2.24 3.57 -1.19
C GLU A 90 -2.42 3.05 0.24
N PRO A 91 -2.10 1.78 0.52
CA PRO A 91 -2.33 1.17 1.83
C PRO A 91 -1.62 1.89 2.98
N ASN A 92 -0.52 2.59 2.69
CA ASN A 92 0.29 3.31 3.67
C ASN A 92 -0.37 4.59 4.17
N ILE A 93 -1.03 5.36 3.30
CA ILE A 93 -1.49 6.72 3.61
C ILE A 93 -2.38 6.80 4.87
N PRO A 94 -3.47 6.01 5.01
CA PRO A 94 -4.29 6.10 6.22
C PRO A 94 -3.58 5.59 7.47
N ILE A 95 -2.63 4.67 7.31
CA ILE A 95 -1.88 4.09 8.43
C ILE A 95 -0.85 5.10 8.94
N ASP A 96 -0.04 5.66 8.05
CA ASP A 96 0.98 6.65 8.42
C ASP A 96 0.33 7.89 9.02
N ASN A 97 -0.65 8.46 8.34
CA ASN A 97 -1.36 9.64 8.83
C ASN A 97 -2.12 9.40 10.15
N GLY A 98 -2.63 8.20 10.37
CA GLY A 98 -3.40 7.86 11.56
C GLY A 98 -2.56 7.51 12.78
N TYR A 99 -1.55 6.65 12.61
CA TYR A 99 -0.80 6.05 13.71
C TYR A 99 0.63 6.56 13.83
N MET A 100 1.23 7.11 12.77
CA MET A 100 2.58 7.68 12.82
C MET A 100 2.55 9.20 13.02
N ASP A 101 1.83 9.90 12.13
CA ASP A 101 1.77 11.37 12.13
C ASP A 101 0.66 11.94 13.01
N GLY A 102 -0.37 11.14 13.31
CA GLY A 102 -1.49 11.57 14.18
C GLY A 102 -2.38 12.65 13.59
N ILE A 103 -2.40 12.82 12.26
CA ILE A 103 -3.20 13.87 11.57
C ILE A 103 -4.55 13.37 11.05
N TRP A 104 -4.73 12.04 10.99
CA TRP A 104 -6.00 11.39 10.69
C TRP A 104 -6.46 10.51 11.86
N TYR A 105 -7.69 10.03 11.82
CA TYR A 105 -8.17 9.06 12.80
C TYR A 105 -7.27 7.80 12.79
N PRO A 106 -6.83 7.27 13.93
CA PRO A 106 -7.21 7.58 15.31
C PRO A 106 -6.44 8.73 15.99
N PHE A 107 -5.70 9.55 15.25
CA PHE A 107 -4.95 10.71 15.77
C PHE A 107 -3.93 10.36 16.86
N THR A 108 -3.19 9.27 16.66
CA THR A 108 -2.21 8.77 17.62
C THR A 108 -0.79 8.81 17.07
N HIS A 109 0.20 8.79 17.98
CA HIS A 109 1.61 8.56 17.66
C HIS A 109 2.00 7.20 18.27
N ASP A 110 1.70 6.12 17.56
CA ASP A 110 1.96 4.75 18.00
C ASP A 110 2.62 3.94 16.86
N PRO A 111 3.96 4.02 16.76
CA PRO A 111 4.69 3.33 15.69
C PRO A 111 4.51 1.81 15.71
N LYS A 112 4.27 1.21 16.88
CA LYS A 112 4.02 -0.22 16.98
C LYS A 112 2.70 -0.61 16.32
N LYS A 113 1.62 0.14 16.56
CA LYS A 113 0.35 -0.04 15.87
C LYS A 113 0.46 0.27 14.38
N CYS A 114 1.20 1.33 14.03
CA CYS A 114 1.47 1.69 12.65
C CYS A 114 2.06 0.51 11.87
N TYR A 115 3.17 -0.05 12.32
CA TYR A 115 3.81 -1.17 11.63
C TYR A 115 3.03 -2.49 11.74
N GLN A 116 2.23 -2.69 12.79
CA GLN A 116 1.31 -3.81 12.85
C GLN A 116 0.24 -3.72 11.74
N ALA A 117 -0.34 -2.56 11.54
CA ALA A 117 -1.33 -2.31 10.48
C ALA A 117 -0.73 -2.46 9.09
N HIS A 118 0.49 -1.94 8.85
CA HIS A 118 1.23 -2.16 7.61
C HIS A 118 1.43 -3.65 7.33
N PHE A 119 1.91 -4.39 8.33
CA PHE A 119 2.15 -5.82 8.18
C PHE A 119 0.85 -6.58 7.85
N HIS A 120 -0.24 -6.28 8.53
CA HIS A 120 -1.53 -6.89 8.23
C HIS A 120 -2.02 -6.59 6.80
N LYS A 121 -1.77 -5.38 6.27
CA LYS A 121 -2.09 -5.09 4.85
C LYS A 121 -1.21 -5.85 3.86
N MET A 122 0.06 -6.11 4.19
CA MET A 122 0.91 -7.00 3.37
C MET A 122 0.34 -8.43 3.34
N VAL A 123 -0.02 -8.98 4.49
CA VAL A 123 -0.64 -10.31 4.61
C VAL A 123 -2.00 -10.34 3.89
N ALA A 124 -2.82 -9.31 4.06
CA ALA A 124 -4.13 -9.19 3.42
C ALA A 124 -4.03 -9.15 1.89
N THR A 125 -2.99 -8.51 1.34
CA THR A 125 -2.72 -8.54 -0.11
C THR A 125 -2.45 -9.98 -0.59
N ALA A 126 -1.65 -10.74 0.15
CA ALA A 126 -1.38 -12.14 -0.16
C ALA A 126 -2.65 -13.01 -0.02
N ILE A 127 -3.48 -12.75 0.99
CA ILE A 127 -4.78 -13.38 1.17
C ILE A 127 -5.70 -13.08 -0.03
N ALA A 128 -5.81 -11.82 -0.46
CA ALA A 128 -6.60 -11.48 -1.64
C ALA A 128 -6.10 -12.22 -2.88
N LYS A 129 -4.78 -12.33 -3.06
CA LYS A 129 -4.19 -13.11 -4.15
C LYS A 129 -4.55 -14.60 -4.06
N GLN A 130 -4.48 -15.19 -2.87
CA GLN A 130 -4.88 -16.57 -2.63
C GLN A 130 -6.35 -16.81 -3.00
N GLU A 131 -7.26 -15.93 -2.54
CA GLU A 131 -8.69 -16.00 -2.84
C GLU A 131 -9.00 -15.78 -4.33
N TYR A 132 -8.16 -15.00 -5.03
CA TYR A 132 -8.33 -14.72 -6.45
C TYR A 132 -7.89 -15.87 -7.37
N LEU A 133 -7.00 -16.77 -6.94
CA LEU A 133 -6.43 -17.82 -7.79
C LEU A 133 -7.45 -18.69 -8.54
N PRO A 134 -8.58 -19.16 -7.95
CA PRO A 134 -9.58 -19.93 -8.69
C PRO A 134 -10.18 -19.13 -9.84
N PHE A 135 -10.45 -17.85 -9.64
CA PHE A 135 -11.00 -16.94 -10.64
C PHE A 135 -9.95 -16.61 -11.70
N GLN A 136 -8.69 -16.38 -11.30
CA GLN A 136 -7.59 -16.16 -12.22
C GLN A 136 -7.39 -17.33 -13.19
N LYS A 137 -7.46 -18.56 -12.69
CA LYS A 137 -7.39 -19.77 -13.54
C LYS A 137 -8.54 -19.85 -14.54
N LYS A 138 -9.71 -19.37 -14.15
CA LYS A 138 -10.93 -19.44 -14.99
C LYS A 138 -11.03 -18.29 -15.97
N TYR A 139 -10.68 -17.07 -15.55
CA TYR A 139 -10.97 -15.85 -16.32
C TYR A 139 -9.72 -15.11 -16.80
N HIS A 140 -8.51 -15.59 -16.44
CA HIS A 140 -7.22 -15.07 -16.88
C HIS A 140 -6.93 -13.61 -16.53
N GLY A 141 -7.56 -13.09 -15.47
CA GLY A 141 -7.30 -11.74 -14.97
C GLY A 141 -6.02 -11.65 -14.14
N LYS A 142 -5.71 -10.46 -13.64
CA LYS A 142 -4.57 -10.18 -12.76
C LYS A 142 -5.04 -9.55 -11.46
N LEU A 143 -4.35 -9.86 -10.36
CA LEU A 143 -4.50 -9.15 -9.10
C LEU A 143 -3.20 -8.41 -8.77
N GLY A 144 -3.33 -7.12 -8.51
CA GLY A 144 -2.25 -6.19 -8.18
C GLY A 144 -2.44 -5.50 -6.84
N ALA A 145 -1.59 -4.52 -6.60
CA ALA A 145 -1.74 -3.48 -5.58
C ALA A 145 -1.28 -2.14 -6.18
N MET A 146 -1.87 -1.05 -5.73
CA MET A 146 -1.44 0.32 -6.05
C MET A 146 -0.82 0.91 -4.79
N ILE A 147 0.38 1.45 -4.90
CA ILE A 147 1.10 2.03 -3.76
C ILE A 147 1.35 3.52 -4.00
N HIS A 148 1.22 4.31 -2.94
CA HIS A 148 1.76 5.67 -2.95
C HIS A 148 3.28 5.59 -3.05
N TYR A 149 3.80 5.94 -4.22
CA TYR A 149 5.21 5.77 -4.54
C TYR A 149 5.95 7.10 -4.52
N THR A 150 6.76 7.29 -3.50
CA THR A 150 7.59 8.49 -3.32
C THR A 150 9.06 8.11 -3.39
N PRO A 151 9.67 8.05 -4.59
CA PRO A 151 11.07 7.70 -4.73
C PRO A 151 11.97 8.64 -3.94
N VAL A 152 12.96 8.07 -3.26
CA VAL A 152 13.84 8.79 -2.34
C VAL A 152 15.13 9.19 -3.06
N TYR A 153 15.52 10.44 -2.88
CA TYR A 153 16.79 10.99 -3.38
C TYR A 153 17.60 11.62 -2.24
N SER A 154 18.87 11.31 -2.16
CA SER A 154 19.82 11.95 -1.24
C SER A 154 20.10 13.40 -1.66
N ARG A 155 20.39 14.26 -0.69
CA ARG A 155 20.86 15.64 -0.95
C ARG A 155 22.14 15.67 -1.75
N SER A 156 23.07 14.76 -1.44
CA SER A 156 24.39 14.69 -2.06
C SER A 156 24.88 13.24 -2.18
N GLU A 157 26.05 13.03 -2.78
CA GLU A 157 26.74 11.74 -2.86
C GLU A 157 27.60 11.46 -1.59
N GLU A 158 27.61 12.34 -0.60
CA GLU A 158 28.27 12.08 0.67
C GLU A 158 27.67 10.85 1.34
N ILE A 159 28.53 9.99 1.89
CA ILE A 159 28.09 8.70 2.45
C ILE A 159 26.98 8.84 3.51
N ARG A 160 27.02 9.90 4.32
CA ARG A 160 25.98 10.16 5.34
C ARG A 160 24.61 10.45 4.73
N ASP A 161 24.55 11.22 3.62
CA ASP A 161 23.29 11.53 2.94
C ASP A 161 22.76 10.30 2.18
N VAL A 162 23.66 9.49 1.62
CA VAL A 162 23.30 8.22 0.98
C VAL A 162 22.73 7.22 2.00
N ILE A 163 23.30 7.14 3.20
CA ILE A 163 22.77 6.31 4.30
C ILE A 163 21.39 6.82 4.74
N ALA A 164 21.20 8.12 4.86
CA ALA A 164 19.91 8.71 5.18
C ALA A 164 18.83 8.35 4.14
N ALA A 165 19.17 8.46 2.84
CA ALA A 165 18.29 8.06 1.74
C ALA A 165 17.99 6.55 1.76
N TYR A 166 18.96 5.74 2.10
CA TYR A 166 18.79 4.29 2.23
C TYR A 166 17.74 3.91 3.30
N TYR A 167 17.80 4.52 4.48
CA TYR A 167 16.81 4.27 5.54
C TYR A 167 15.43 4.85 5.20
N ALA A 168 15.37 6.01 4.58
CA ALA A 168 14.11 6.58 4.10
C ALA A 168 13.44 5.64 3.07
N ASP A 169 14.21 5.10 2.13
CA ASP A 169 13.73 4.14 1.14
C ASP A 169 13.29 2.81 1.78
N LEU A 170 14.06 2.29 2.72
CA LEU A 170 13.74 1.06 3.45
C LEU A 170 12.39 1.17 4.16
N LEU A 171 12.17 2.30 4.86
CA LEU A 171 11.02 2.48 5.75
C LEU A 171 9.76 2.99 5.05
N GLN A 172 9.89 3.65 3.88
CA GLN A 172 8.75 4.26 3.19
C GLN A 172 8.39 3.58 1.86
N VAL A 173 9.39 3.06 1.14
CA VAL A 173 9.16 2.51 -0.21
C VAL A 173 9.27 0.99 -0.20
N ARG A 174 10.37 0.44 0.30
CA ARG A 174 10.62 -1.00 0.30
C ARG A 174 9.70 -1.77 1.23
N ILE A 175 9.11 -1.09 2.21
CA ILE A 175 8.08 -1.67 3.09
C ILE A 175 6.97 -2.40 2.32
N TYR A 176 6.59 -1.92 1.13
CA TYR A 176 5.61 -2.58 0.27
C TYR A 176 6.22 -3.24 -0.96
N LEU A 177 7.24 -2.63 -1.58
CA LEU A 177 7.84 -3.21 -2.79
C LEU A 177 8.44 -4.60 -2.54
N ASP A 178 9.16 -4.80 -1.44
CA ASP A 178 9.79 -6.09 -1.16
C ASP A 178 8.76 -7.20 -0.90
N PRO A 179 7.72 -7.03 -0.03
CA PRO A 179 6.69 -8.04 0.15
C PRO A 179 5.89 -8.34 -1.13
N TYR A 180 5.53 -7.32 -1.88
CA TYR A 180 4.69 -7.48 -3.06
C TYR A 180 5.42 -8.11 -4.25
N LEU A 181 6.66 -7.72 -4.50
CA LEU A 181 7.42 -8.13 -5.68
C LEU A 181 8.40 -9.27 -5.42
N LYS A 182 9.05 -9.30 -4.24
CA LYS A 182 9.98 -10.39 -3.84
C LYS A 182 9.29 -11.49 -3.04
N GLY A 183 8.13 -11.19 -2.43
CA GLY A 183 7.46 -12.12 -1.50
C GLY A 183 8.21 -12.25 -0.18
N SER A 184 8.84 -11.21 0.30
CA SER A 184 9.59 -11.25 1.55
C SER A 184 9.61 -9.91 2.27
N VAL A 185 9.42 -9.94 3.58
CA VAL A 185 9.71 -8.80 4.45
C VAL A 185 11.20 -8.84 4.77
N SER A 186 11.94 -7.78 4.48
CA SER A 186 13.39 -7.81 4.64
C SER A 186 13.79 -7.92 6.11
N LYS A 187 14.81 -8.75 6.39
CA LYS A 187 15.35 -8.90 7.76
C LYS A 187 15.81 -7.55 8.31
N GLU A 188 16.45 -6.75 7.49
CA GLU A 188 16.95 -5.43 7.88
C GLU A 188 15.82 -4.47 8.30
N PHE A 189 14.70 -4.47 7.59
CA PHE A 189 13.52 -3.71 8.00
C PHE A 189 13.02 -4.18 9.38
N MET A 190 12.92 -5.49 9.58
CA MET A 190 12.50 -6.05 10.86
C MET A 190 13.50 -5.75 12.00
N ASP A 191 14.81 -5.76 11.71
CA ASP A 191 15.85 -5.43 12.69
C ASP A 191 15.72 -3.95 13.12
N VAL A 192 15.53 -3.03 12.18
CA VAL A 192 15.28 -1.59 12.46
C VAL A 192 14.05 -1.40 13.35
N LEU A 193 12.94 -2.09 13.04
CA LEU A 193 11.74 -2.00 13.87
C LEU A 193 11.95 -2.56 15.27
N LYS A 194 12.72 -3.65 15.39
CA LYS A 194 13.04 -4.26 16.67
C LYS A 194 13.93 -3.35 17.54
N GLU A 195 14.91 -2.70 16.95
CA GLU A 195 15.79 -1.72 17.62
C GLU A 195 15.04 -0.51 18.16
N ASN A 196 13.85 -0.25 17.60
CA ASN A 196 12.99 0.86 17.99
C ASN A 196 11.70 0.42 18.72
N ASP A 197 11.65 -0.81 19.24
CA ASP A 197 10.53 -1.38 20.02
C ASP A 197 9.17 -1.35 19.29
N CYS A 198 9.18 -1.28 17.95
CA CYS A 198 7.97 -1.20 17.14
C CYS A 198 7.80 -2.36 16.14
N LEU A 199 8.54 -3.46 16.33
CA LEU A 199 8.34 -4.64 15.51
C LEU A 199 6.94 -5.22 15.73
N PHE A 200 6.25 -5.49 14.64
CA PHE A 200 4.94 -6.13 14.61
C PHE A 200 5.00 -7.60 15.07
N THR A 201 3.87 -8.11 15.54
CA THR A 201 3.67 -9.54 15.80
C THR A 201 3.27 -10.26 14.51
N TYR A 202 3.78 -11.47 14.31
CA TYR A 202 3.50 -12.28 13.12
C TYR A 202 3.56 -13.77 13.41
N GLU A 203 2.90 -14.56 12.59
CA GLU A 203 3.00 -16.01 12.53
C GLU A 203 3.88 -16.43 11.35
N LYS A 204 4.47 -17.62 11.42
CA LYS A 204 5.29 -18.14 10.32
C LYS A 204 4.48 -18.29 9.02
N GLU A 205 3.23 -18.61 9.16
CA GLU A 205 2.26 -18.75 8.08
C GLU A 205 2.03 -17.44 7.34
N ASP A 206 2.13 -16.29 8.01
CA ASP A 206 1.98 -14.98 7.39
C ASP A 206 3.11 -14.71 6.38
N LEU A 207 4.34 -14.99 6.79
CA LEU A 207 5.51 -14.83 5.92
C LEU A 207 5.46 -15.81 4.74
N LYS A 208 4.93 -17.01 4.98
CA LYS A 208 4.69 -17.99 3.92
C LYS A 208 3.61 -17.53 2.95
N LEU A 209 2.51 -16.94 3.42
CA LEU A 209 1.48 -16.36 2.56
C LEU A 209 2.07 -15.25 1.67
N ILE A 210 2.82 -14.31 2.24
CA ILE A 210 3.48 -13.24 1.49
C ILE A 210 4.43 -13.81 0.43
N HIS A 211 5.17 -14.87 0.75
CA HIS A 211 6.09 -15.52 -0.18
C HIS A 211 5.34 -16.19 -1.35
N ASP A 212 4.28 -16.96 -1.06
CA ASP A 212 3.62 -17.83 -2.02
C ASP A 212 2.62 -17.07 -2.91
N TYR A 213 2.06 -15.95 -2.44
CA TYR A 213 0.96 -15.24 -3.08
C TYR A 213 1.29 -13.78 -3.41
N ARG A 214 2.32 -13.59 -4.25
CA ARG A 214 2.70 -12.26 -4.76
C ARG A 214 1.68 -11.72 -5.75
N ILE A 215 1.64 -10.41 -5.90
CA ILE A 215 0.82 -9.73 -6.90
C ILE A 215 1.28 -10.05 -8.33
N ASP A 216 0.44 -9.78 -9.32
CA ASP A 216 0.75 -9.98 -10.75
C ASP A 216 1.14 -8.69 -11.47
N ILE A 217 0.74 -7.53 -10.93
CA ILE A 217 0.94 -6.20 -11.52
C ILE A 217 0.98 -5.15 -10.42
N LEU A 218 1.86 -4.16 -10.57
CA LEU A 218 2.02 -3.05 -9.62
C LEU A 218 1.49 -1.74 -10.22
N GLY A 219 0.62 -1.04 -9.49
CA GLY A 219 0.28 0.35 -9.74
C GLY A 219 1.15 1.28 -8.88
N LEU A 220 1.63 2.36 -9.49
CA LEU A 220 2.37 3.41 -8.80
C LEU A 220 1.55 4.71 -8.84
N ASP A 221 1.16 5.19 -7.67
CA ASP A 221 0.56 6.51 -7.49
C ASP A 221 1.69 7.48 -7.20
N TYR A 222 2.19 8.11 -8.26
CA TYR A 222 3.34 8.99 -8.20
C TYR A 222 2.94 10.46 -8.37
N TYR A 223 3.29 11.27 -7.40
CA TYR A 223 3.03 12.71 -7.39
C TYR A 223 4.31 13.54 -7.25
N PHE A 224 5.22 13.14 -6.35
CA PHE A 224 6.45 13.86 -6.05
C PHE A 224 7.53 12.93 -5.45
N PRO A 225 8.82 13.29 -5.57
CA PRO A 225 9.89 12.58 -4.91
C PRO A 225 10.04 13.03 -3.44
N ILE A 226 10.60 12.17 -2.61
CA ILE A 226 11.13 12.55 -1.30
C ILE A 226 12.62 12.84 -1.46
N ARG A 227 13.05 14.00 -0.95
CA ARG A 227 14.47 14.31 -0.84
C ARG A 227 14.87 14.35 0.63
N VAL A 228 16.01 13.76 0.93
CA VAL A 228 16.49 13.61 2.30
C VAL A 228 17.98 13.93 2.41
N GLN A 229 18.37 14.27 3.63
CA GLN A 229 19.75 14.46 4.05
C GLN A 229 20.01 13.76 5.38
N ALA A 230 21.26 13.59 5.73
CA ALA A 230 21.66 13.14 7.05
C ALA A 230 21.19 14.14 8.11
N ARG A 231 20.78 13.64 9.25
CA ARG A 231 20.46 14.48 10.41
C ARG A 231 21.67 15.27 10.88
N GLU A 232 21.43 16.50 11.24
CA GLU A 232 22.43 17.38 11.87
C GLU A 232 22.31 17.43 13.39
N THR A 233 21.14 16.99 13.93
CA THR A 233 20.85 16.94 15.36
C THR A 233 20.44 15.53 15.78
N ASP A 234 20.64 15.21 17.05
CA ASP A 234 20.16 13.95 17.62
C ASP A 234 18.63 13.89 17.54
N TYR A 235 18.13 12.67 17.40
CA TYR A 235 16.71 12.41 17.41
C TYR A 235 16.22 12.15 18.84
N GLU A 236 15.20 12.87 19.24
CA GLU A 236 14.55 12.68 20.53
C GLU A 236 13.06 12.36 20.35
N GLY A 237 12.50 11.55 21.24
CA GLY A 237 11.08 11.23 21.27
C GLY A 237 10.69 9.83 20.79
N VAL A 238 9.41 9.64 20.55
CA VAL A 238 8.83 8.39 20.05
C VAL A 238 9.33 8.13 18.64
N PHE A 239 9.62 6.86 18.32
CA PHE A 239 10.14 6.49 17.00
C PHE A 239 9.28 7.03 15.85
N HIS A 240 9.95 7.65 14.92
CA HIS A 240 9.44 8.05 13.61
C HIS A 240 10.54 7.78 12.57
N PRO A 241 10.24 7.43 11.31
CA PRO A 241 11.26 7.19 10.27
C PRO A 241 12.30 8.30 10.13
N THR A 242 11.93 9.55 10.38
CA THR A 242 12.85 10.70 10.41
C THR A 242 13.92 10.64 11.49
N LYS A 243 13.95 9.61 12.35
CA LYS A 243 15.10 9.30 13.21
C LYS A 243 16.39 9.11 12.40
N TYR A 244 16.26 8.58 11.18
CA TYR A 244 17.41 8.22 10.35
C TYR A 244 17.74 9.27 9.28
N TYR A 245 16.89 10.26 9.05
CA TYR A 245 17.08 11.29 8.04
C TYR A 245 16.30 12.57 8.39
N GLU A 246 16.62 13.63 7.67
CA GLU A 246 15.84 14.87 7.66
C GLU A 246 15.33 15.14 6.24
N PRO A 247 14.11 15.70 6.08
CA PRO A 247 13.65 16.19 4.79
C PRO A 247 14.58 17.26 4.23
N TYR A 248 14.85 17.21 2.94
CA TYR A 248 15.66 18.19 2.23
C TYR A 248 14.83 18.87 1.14
N ILE A 249 14.83 20.19 1.13
CA ILE A 249 14.21 20.98 0.08
C ILE A 249 15.29 21.41 -0.91
N LYS A 250 15.26 20.83 -2.12
CA LYS A 250 16.23 21.20 -3.16
C LYS A 250 16.02 22.65 -3.57
N PRO A 251 17.06 23.49 -3.53
CA PRO A 251 17.00 24.82 -4.11
C PRO A 251 16.63 24.76 -5.60
N ASP A 252 15.92 25.76 -6.09
CA ASP A 252 15.53 25.90 -7.51
C ASP A 252 14.67 24.75 -8.08
N ARG A 253 14.05 23.90 -7.20
CA ARG A 253 13.11 22.89 -7.67
C ARG A 253 11.86 23.55 -8.29
N ARG A 254 11.35 22.95 -9.35
CA ARG A 254 9.99 23.24 -9.81
C ARG A 254 9.00 22.58 -8.85
N PHE A 255 7.95 23.26 -8.48
CA PHE A 255 6.94 22.73 -7.58
C PHE A 255 5.54 23.25 -7.94
N ASN A 256 4.55 22.46 -7.56
CA ASN A 256 3.15 22.85 -7.62
C ASN A 256 2.87 23.85 -6.49
N ALA A 257 2.38 25.05 -6.83
CA ALA A 257 2.20 26.15 -5.86
C ALA A 257 1.13 25.83 -4.79
N ASP A 258 0.09 25.05 -5.14
CA ASP A 258 -1.02 24.76 -4.25
C ASP A 258 -0.67 23.66 -3.22
N ARG A 259 0.16 22.70 -3.61
CA ARG A 259 0.53 21.54 -2.78
C ARG A 259 1.96 21.60 -2.24
N GLY A 260 2.82 22.41 -2.83
CA GLY A 260 4.26 22.46 -2.51
C GLY A 260 5.04 21.24 -3.01
N TRP A 261 4.43 20.35 -3.77
CA TRP A 261 5.04 19.12 -4.28
C TRP A 261 6.04 19.42 -5.40
N GLU A 262 7.20 18.78 -5.32
CA GLU A 262 8.21 18.91 -6.37
C GLU A 262 7.72 18.24 -7.66
N ILE A 263 7.83 18.96 -8.79
CA ILE A 263 7.57 18.44 -10.12
C ILE A 263 8.85 17.82 -10.66
N TYR A 264 8.94 16.48 -10.66
CA TYR A 264 10.14 15.75 -11.07
C TYR A 264 9.81 14.53 -11.94
N PRO A 265 9.53 14.72 -13.24
CA PRO A 265 9.13 13.63 -14.15
C PRO A 265 10.16 12.51 -14.31
N GLN A 266 11.47 12.83 -14.12
CA GLN A 266 12.55 11.85 -14.19
C GLN A 266 12.34 10.68 -13.23
N ALA A 267 11.64 10.90 -12.11
CA ALA A 267 11.37 9.86 -11.13
C ALA A 267 10.54 8.68 -11.68
N ILE A 268 9.70 8.89 -12.69
CA ILE A 268 8.95 7.82 -13.35
C ILE A 268 9.91 6.90 -14.13
N TYR A 269 10.88 7.48 -14.83
CA TYR A 269 11.93 6.70 -15.50
C TYR A 269 12.79 5.93 -14.49
N ASP A 270 13.20 6.60 -13.40
CA ASP A 270 14.01 6.00 -12.34
C ASP A 270 13.27 4.85 -11.66
N ALA A 271 11.94 4.98 -11.44
CA ALA A 271 11.08 3.92 -10.94
C ALA A 271 11.09 2.69 -11.86
N GLY A 272 10.92 2.88 -13.17
CA GLY A 272 10.98 1.80 -14.15
C GLY A 272 12.33 1.10 -14.16
N MET A 273 13.43 1.86 -14.11
CA MET A 273 14.79 1.32 -14.06
C MET A 273 15.03 0.54 -12.76
N ARG A 274 14.52 1.04 -11.63
CA ARG A 274 14.57 0.35 -10.35
C ARG A 274 13.81 -0.97 -10.38
N ILE A 275 12.56 -0.96 -10.85
CA ILE A 275 11.74 -2.18 -10.96
C ILE A 275 12.45 -3.21 -11.83
N LYS A 276 13.00 -2.79 -12.96
CA LYS A 276 13.77 -3.67 -13.85
C LYS A 276 14.99 -4.27 -13.16
N LYS A 277 15.76 -3.46 -12.44
CA LYS A 277 17.03 -3.87 -11.83
C LYS A 277 16.84 -4.72 -10.57
N ASP A 278 15.94 -4.28 -9.67
CA ASP A 278 15.85 -4.80 -8.31
C ASP A 278 14.74 -5.86 -8.18
N TYR A 279 13.77 -5.89 -9.12
CA TYR A 279 12.57 -6.73 -9.05
C TYR A 279 12.30 -7.55 -10.33
N GLY A 280 13.28 -7.64 -11.26
CA GLY A 280 13.20 -8.56 -12.40
C GLY A 280 12.26 -8.13 -13.52
N ASN A 281 12.13 -6.82 -13.78
CA ASN A 281 11.28 -6.25 -14.83
C ASN A 281 9.80 -6.63 -14.67
N PHE A 282 9.29 -6.51 -13.46
CA PHE A 282 7.92 -6.79 -13.10
C PHE A 282 6.93 -5.89 -13.88
N ASP A 283 5.72 -6.39 -14.17
CA ASP A 283 4.68 -5.60 -14.84
C ASP A 283 4.19 -4.47 -13.95
N TRP A 284 4.23 -3.23 -14.43
CA TRP A 284 3.80 -2.06 -13.68
C TRP A 284 3.21 -0.96 -14.56
N PHE A 285 2.49 -0.03 -13.96
CA PHE A 285 1.94 1.15 -14.62
C PHE A 285 1.82 2.31 -13.62
N ILE A 286 1.63 3.53 -14.12
CA ILE A 286 1.25 4.68 -13.30
C ILE A 286 -0.27 4.64 -13.14
N SER A 287 -0.74 4.39 -11.91
CA SER A 287 -2.16 4.31 -11.57
C SER A 287 -2.74 5.68 -11.26
N GLU A 288 -1.98 6.54 -10.60
CA GLU A 288 -2.35 7.92 -10.34
C GLU A 288 -1.18 8.87 -10.58
N ASN A 289 -1.48 10.02 -11.14
CA ASN A 289 -0.56 11.14 -11.31
C ASN A 289 -1.36 12.41 -11.51
N ALA A 290 -1.05 13.45 -10.75
CA ALA A 290 -1.65 14.77 -10.89
C ALA A 290 -0.61 15.85 -10.61
N VAL A 291 -0.80 17.01 -11.23
CA VAL A 291 0.07 18.20 -11.09
C VAL A 291 -0.74 19.33 -10.48
#